data_1a731656de6bb20a36280f579d605aad
#
_entry.id   1a731656de6bb20a36280f579d605aad
#
_cell.length_a   1.000
_cell.length_b   1.000
_cell.length_c   1.000
_cell.angle_alpha   90.00
_cell.angle_beta   90.00
_cell.angle_gamma   90.00
#
_symmetry.space_group_name_H-M   'P 1'
#
loop_
_entity.id
_entity.type
_entity.pdbx_description
1 polymer ?
#
loop_
_entity_poly.entity_id
_entity_poly.type
_entity_poly.pdbx_seq_one_letter_code
_entity_poly.pdbx_strand_id
1 'polypeptide(L)'
;PRIEDVAIAKGKIIDRGQDLNYTNAEKVIDAKGLWLMPGLFDIHTHYDLELEVAPALPESVRHGTTSVVIANCSLGLAFGSQRDGINDPIVSCYARVENIPKSVLKNCADNVDWENPKDYLNHLDTLKLGPNVVVLLPHSMLRIEVMGFDDSVTRDPTDIELEKMCNILQHSLGIGYVGLSTDALPFHYLAAHPHCEKTIPTQFAKYRELKKLTKVLRDKNAVWQATPPKDSVIDTLKTFLLTSARVHGKALKTTVVSALD
;
A
#
# COMPACT_ATOMS: atom_id res chain seq x y z
N PRO A 1 26.88 -5.44 17.21
CA PRO A 1 27.50 -6.22 16.13
C PRO A 1 28.47 -7.24 16.72
N ARG A 2 28.54 -8.42 16.10
CA ARG A 2 29.51 -9.47 16.45
C ARG A 2 30.24 -9.86 15.18
N ILE A 3 31.49 -10.27 15.30
CA ILE A 3 32.25 -10.84 14.19
C ILE A 3 32.09 -12.36 14.33
N GLU A 4 31.32 -12.95 13.44
CA GLU A 4 30.94 -14.37 13.49
C GLU A 4 30.75 -14.90 12.06
N ASP A 5 30.90 -16.19 11.87
CA ASP A 5 30.43 -16.91 10.69
C ASP A 5 28.93 -17.20 10.86
N VAL A 6 28.21 -17.32 9.74
CA VAL A 6 26.79 -17.65 9.71
C VAL A 6 26.54 -18.76 8.70
N ALA A 7 25.97 -19.86 9.15
CA ALA A 7 25.56 -20.97 8.30
C ALA A 7 24.05 -20.85 7.97
N ILE A 8 23.73 -20.99 6.68
CA ILE A 8 22.35 -20.89 6.17
C ILE A 8 22.02 -22.17 5.40
N ALA A 9 20.85 -22.76 5.72
CA ALA A 9 20.31 -23.86 4.95
C ALA A 9 18.79 -23.74 4.84
N LYS A 10 18.26 -24.06 3.65
CA LYS A 10 16.80 -24.02 3.38
C LYS A 10 16.16 -22.67 3.76
N GLY A 11 16.85 -21.56 3.48
CA GLY A 11 16.37 -20.21 3.77
C GLY A 11 16.36 -19.80 5.25
N LYS A 12 17.04 -20.56 6.13
CA LYS A 12 17.12 -20.28 7.56
C LYS A 12 18.54 -20.23 8.05
N ILE A 13 18.84 -19.37 9.03
CA ILE A 13 20.09 -19.43 9.78
C ILE A 13 20.01 -20.68 10.66
N ILE A 14 20.94 -21.62 10.45
CA ILE A 14 21.01 -22.89 11.17
C ILE A 14 22.10 -22.91 12.23
N ASP A 15 23.13 -22.09 12.05
CA ASP A 15 24.22 -21.97 13.02
C ASP A 15 24.92 -20.62 12.90
N ARG A 16 25.61 -20.20 13.95
CA ARG A 16 26.46 -19.02 13.99
C ARG A 16 27.56 -19.19 15.04
N GLY A 17 28.74 -18.75 14.75
CA GLY A 17 29.90 -18.84 15.68
C GLY A 17 31.18 -18.39 15.01
N GLN A 18 32.29 -18.57 15.69
CA GLN A 18 33.59 -18.37 15.11
C GLN A 18 34.08 -19.70 14.52
N ASP A 19 34.76 -19.65 13.38
CA ASP A 19 35.40 -20.79 12.73
C ASP A 19 34.42 -21.96 12.46
N LEU A 20 33.23 -21.66 11.90
CA LEU A 20 32.31 -22.71 11.52
C LEU A 20 32.90 -23.58 10.40
N ASN A 21 32.72 -24.91 10.53
CA ASN A 21 33.13 -25.84 9.51
C ASN A 21 32.27 -25.70 8.25
N TYR A 22 32.88 -25.31 7.13
CA TYR A 22 32.21 -25.10 5.84
C TYR A 22 32.53 -26.17 4.79
N THR A 23 33.16 -27.29 5.18
CA THR A 23 33.60 -28.34 4.26
C THR A 23 32.46 -28.89 3.38
N ASN A 24 31.23 -28.91 3.91
CA ASN A 24 30.05 -29.38 3.21
C ASN A 24 29.15 -28.23 2.70
N ALA A 25 29.63 -26.98 2.71
CA ALA A 25 28.85 -25.86 2.21
C ALA A 25 28.86 -25.87 0.67
N GLU A 26 27.67 -25.75 0.07
CA GLU A 26 27.49 -25.60 -1.38
C GLU A 26 28.13 -24.29 -1.89
N LYS A 27 28.04 -23.24 -1.07
CA LYS A 27 28.62 -21.94 -1.38
C LYS A 27 29.17 -21.28 -0.12
N VAL A 28 30.39 -20.75 -0.20
CA VAL A 28 31.01 -19.92 0.83
C VAL A 28 31.13 -18.49 0.31
N ILE A 29 30.74 -17.53 1.11
CA ILE A 29 30.85 -16.11 0.81
C ILE A 29 31.81 -15.49 1.83
N ASP A 30 32.95 -14.96 1.36
CA ASP A 30 33.84 -14.17 2.20
C ASP A 30 33.16 -12.79 2.51
N ALA A 31 32.72 -12.63 3.74
CA ALA A 31 32.07 -11.42 4.23
C ALA A 31 32.99 -10.53 5.07
N LYS A 32 34.32 -10.71 4.96
CA LYS A 32 35.30 -9.89 5.71
C LYS A 32 35.12 -8.41 5.39
N GLY A 33 34.90 -7.62 6.44
CA GLY A 33 34.65 -6.16 6.33
C GLY A 33 33.23 -5.80 5.86
N LEU A 34 32.34 -6.77 5.72
CA LEU A 34 30.92 -6.57 5.37
C LEU A 34 30.02 -6.76 6.59
N TRP A 35 28.82 -6.24 6.48
CA TRP A 35 27.78 -6.44 7.48
C TRP A 35 26.71 -7.39 6.94
N LEU A 36 26.39 -8.41 7.71
CA LEU A 36 25.18 -9.20 7.50
C LEU A 36 24.05 -8.60 8.33
N MET A 37 22.99 -8.18 7.68
CA MET A 37 21.83 -7.55 8.32
C MET A 37 20.54 -8.08 7.69
N PRO A 38 19.37 -7.93 8.37
CA PRO A 38 18.10 -8.17 7.71
C PRO A 38 17.97 -7.31 6.44
N GLY A 39 17.29 -7.83 5.43
CA GLY A 39 16.98 -7.05 4.25
C GLY A 39 16.13 -5.83 4.58
N LEU A 40 16.25 -4.78 3.79
CA LEU A 40 15.48 -3.56 3.98
C LEU A 40 14.00 -3.84 3.73
N PHE A 41 13.16 -3.27 4.57
CA PHE A 41 11.71 -3.27 4.41
C PHE A 41 11.26 -1.86 4.05
N ASP A 42 10.88 -1.66 2.78
CA ASP A 42 10.36 -0.40 2.31
C ASP A 42 8.85 -0.35 2.58
N ILE A 43 8.46 0.46 3.56
CA ILE A 43 7.09 0.56 4.05
C ILE A 43 6.22 1.51 3.24
N HIS A 44 6.78 2.18 2.22
CA HIS A 44 6.03 3.14 1.41
C HIS A 44 6.53 3.18 -0.03
N THR A 45 5.82 2.50 -0.92
CA THR A 45 6.13 2.49 -2.36
C THR A 45 4.87 2.64 -3.20
N HIS A 46 5.06 2.96 -4.48
CA HIS A 46 4.02 3.03 -5.51
C HIS A 46 4.34 2.11 -6.69
N TYR A 47 4.86 0.92 -6.39
CA TYR A 47 5.27 -0.07 -7.39
C TYR A 47 4.13 -0.88 -8.01
N ASP A 48 2.88 -0.57 -7.66
CA ASP A 48 1.71 -1.34 -8.09
C ASP A 48 1.71 -1.61 -9.60
N LEU A 49 1.85 -0.56 -10.41
CA LEU A 49 1.90 -0.70 -11.88
C LEU A 49 3.26 -1.19 -12.40
N GLU A 50 4.35 -0.94 -11.67
CA GLU A 50 5.68 -1.45 -12.04
C GLU A 50 5.75 -2.97 -11.93
N LEU A 51 5.06 -3.56 -10.95
CA LEU A 51 4.98 -5.02 -10.79
C LEU A 51 4.40 -5.72 -12.02
N GLU A 52 3.52 -5.06 -12.77
CA GLU A 52 2.91 -5.62 -13.97
C GLU A 52 3.87 -5.73 -15.16
N VAL A 53 4.95 -4.97 -15.15
CA VAL A 53 5.94 -4.93 -16.25
C VAL A 53 7.33 -5.37 -15.80
N ALA A 54 7.66 -5.23 -14.53
CA ALA A 54 8.96 -5.56 -13.95
C ALA A 54 8.84 -6.15 -12.53
N PRO A 55 8.17 -7.30 -12.33
CA PRO A 55 7.83 -7.84 -11.01
C PRO A 55 9.04 -8.15 -10.13
N ALA A 56 10.21 -8.32 -10.71
CA ALA A 56 11.45 -8.53 -9.96
C ALA A 56 11.93 -7.28 -9.21
N LEU A 57 11.40 -6.07 -9.51
CA LEU A 57 11.80 -4.79 -8.92
C LEU A 57 13.33 -4.67 -8.78
N PRO A 58 14.10 -4.77 -9.88
CA PRO A 58 15.55 -4.97 -9.82
C PRO A 58 16.29 -3.84 -9.11
N GLU A 59 15.82 -2.60 -9.20
CA GLU A 59 16.45 -1.47 -8.52
C GLU A 59 16.29 -1.58 -6.98
N SER A 60 15.10 -1.90 -6.48
CA SER A 60 14.87 -2.10 -5.05
C SER A 60 15.71 -3.26 -4.51
N VAL A 61 15.71 -4.41 -5.19
CA VAL A 61 16.48 -5.59 -4.80
C VAL A 61 17.98 -5.32 -4.81
N ARG A 62 18.48 -4.61 -5.81
CA ARG A 62 19.90 -4.23 -5.92
C ARG A 62 20.38 -3.39 -4.75
N HIS A 63 19.50 -2.60 -4.15
CA HIS A 63 19.79 -1.79 -2.96
C HIS A 63 19.52 -2.51 -1.62
N GLY A 64 19.21 -3.81 -1.66
CA GLY A 64 19.03 -4.62 -0.46
C GLY A 64 17.62 -4.66 0.09
N THR A 65 16.63 -4.13 -0.64
CA THR A 65 15.23 -4.24 -0.26
C THR A 65 14.73 -5.67 -0.50
N THR A 66 14.17 -6.29 0.54
CA THR A 66 13.65 -7.66 0.49
C THR A 66 12.13 -7.72 0.71
N SER A 67 11.52 -6.62 1.09
CA SER A 67 10.07 -6.52 1.25
C SER A 67 9.62 -5.09 0.94
N VAL A 68 8.50 -4.95 0.25
CA VAL A 68 7.89 -3.66 -0.10
C VAL A 68 6.42 -3.63 0.27
N VAL A 69 5.92 -2.46 0.68
CA VAL A 69 4.49 -2.22 0.87
C VAL A 69 3.98 -1.42 -0.32
N ILE A 70 2.95 -1.91 -0.99
CA ILE A 70 2.29 -1.28 -2.14
C ILE A 70 0.88 -0.80 -1.79
N ALA A 71 0.25 -0.09 -2.72
CA ALA A 71 -1.04 0.55 -2.56
C ALA A 71 -1.05 1.63 -1.46
N ASN A 72 0.03 2.37 -1.33
CA ASN A 72 0.12 3.53 -0.44
C ASN A 72 -0.64 4.74 -1.00
N CYS A 73 -0.80 5.78 -0.17
CA CYS A 73 -1.46 7.04 -0.53
C CYS A 73 -2.84 6.87 -1.19
N SER A 74 -3.54 5.78 -0.85
CA SER A 74 -4.87 5.50 -1.41
C SER A 74 -4.89 5.14 -2.89
N LEU A 75 -3.75 4.88 -3.50
CA LEU A 75 -3.58 4.43 -4.87
C LEU A 75 -3.33 2.92 -4.92
N GLY A 76 -3.83 2.22 -5.94
CA GLY A 76 -3.59 0.79 -6.06
C GLY A 76 -4.46 0.12 -7.10
N LEU A 77 -4.27 -1.17 -7.30
CA LEU A 77 -4.88 -1.96 -8.38
C LEU A 77 -5.91 -2.99 -7.89
N ALA A 78 -6.32 -2.92 -6.63
CA ALA A 78 -7.17 -3.95 -6.00
C ALA A 78 -8.53 -4.17 -6.67
N PHE A 79 -9.03 -3.22 -7.48
CA PHE A 79 -10.34 -3.23 -8.12
C PHE A 79 -10.21 -3.00 -9.63
N GLY A 80 -9.86 -4.03 -10.36
CA GLY A 80 -9.71 -3.98 -11.82
C GLY A 80 -11.03 -3.76 -12.57
N SER A 81 -12.17 -4.13 -11.96
CA SER A 81 -13.52 -3.85 -12.46
C SER A 81 -13.81 -2.37 -12.74
N GLN A 82 -13.04 -1.46 -12.13
CA GLN A 82 -13.20 0.00 -12.30
C GLN A 82 -12.61 0.53 -13.60
N ARG A 83 -11.87 -0.27 -14.34
CA ARG A 83 -11.24 0.16 -15.58
C ARG A 83 -12.29 0.51 -16.63
N ASP A 84 -12.27 1.76 -17.06
CA ASP A 84 -13.19 2.30 -18.07
C ASP A 84 -12.42 3.14 -19.10
N GLY A 85 -11.77 2.47 -20.04
CA GLY A 85 -11.18 3.00 -21.26
C GLY A 85 -10.52 4.39 -21.13
N ILE A 86 -11.25 5.44 -21.53
CA ILE A 86 -10.72 6.83 -21.59
C ILE A 86 -10.62 7.47 -20.19
N ASN A 87 -11.52 7.12 -19.29
CA ASN A 87 -11.64 7.71 -17.94
C ASN A 87 -11.19 6.75 -16.84
N ASP A 88 -10.28 5.84 -17.17
CA ASP A 88 -9.74 4.85 -16.24
C ASP A 88 -9.35 5.49 -14.90
N PRO A 89 -10.04 5.17 -13.79
CA PRO A 89 -9.78 5.75 -12.48
C PRO A 89 -8.38 5.48 -11.97
N ILE A 90 -7.81 4.31 -12.29
CA ILE A 90 -6.44 3.94 -11.91
C ILE A 90 -5.47 4.91 -12.57
N VAL A 91 -5.53 5.04 -13.90
CA VAL A 91 -4.68 5.97 -14.65
C VAL A 91 -4.91 7.42 -14.21
N SER A 92 -6.17 7.80 -13.95
CA SER A 92 -6.53 9.15 -13.53
C SER A 92 -5.93 9.51 -12.16
N CYS A 93 -5.93 8.59 -11.21
CA CYS A 93 -5.35 8.81 -9.89
C CYS A 93 -3.81 8.86 -9.94
N TYR A 94 -3.17 7.90 -10.62
CA TYR A 94 -1.71 7.82 -10.66
C TYR A 94 -1.03 8.93 -11.44
N ALA A 95 -1.60 9.36 -12.57
CA ALA A 95 -0.89 10.21 -13.53
C ALA A 95 -0.38 11.53 -12.94
N ARG A 96 -1.15 12.19 -12.09
CA ARG A 96 -0.76 13.47 -11.48
C ARG A 96 -0.15 13.31 -10.09
N VAL A 97 -0.54 12.28 -9.35
CA VAL A 97 0.01 12.01 -8.03
C VAL A 97 1.47 11.58 -8.14
N GLU A 98 1.77 10.63 -9.06
CA GLU A 98 3.12 10.09 -9.26
C GLU A 98 3.88 10.75 -10.42
N ASN A 99 3.27 11.74 -11.07
CA ASN A 99 3.84 12.44 -12.22
C ASN A 99 4.30 11.50 -13.36
N ILE A 100 3.51 10.46 -13.62
CA ILE A 100 3.78 9.45 -14.65
C ILE A 100 2.93 9.73 -15.89
N PRO A 101 3.51 9.73 -17.13
CA PRO A 101 2.72 9.91 -18.34
C PRO A 101 1.59 8.89 -18.48
N LYS A 102 0.39 9.36 -18.85
CA LYS A 102 -0.81 8.50 -19.01
C LYS A 102 -0.59 7.33 -19.97
N SER A 103 0.21 7.51 -21.02
CA SER A 103 0.52 6.43 -21.98
C SER A 103 1.31 5.30 -21.32
N VAL A 104 2.23 5.61 -20.42
CA VAL A 104 2.99 4.60 -19.65
C VAL A 104 2.06 3.86 -18.69
N LEU A 105 1.28 4.61 -17.90
CA LEU A 105 0.32 4.03 -16.95
C LEU A 105 -0.70 3.13 -17.65
N LYS A 106 -1.20 3.57 -18.82
CA LYS A 106 -2.16 2.78 -19.59
C LYS A 106 -1.55 1.45 -20.04
N ASN A 107 -0.32 1.46 -20.55
CA ASN A 107 0.36 0.23 -20.98
C ASN A 107 0.55 -0.75 -19.81
N CYS A 108 0.88 -0.25 -18.61
CA CYS A 108 0.97 -1.09 -17.41
C CYS A 108 -0.41 -1.62 -16.99
N ALA A 109 -1.42 -0.74 -16.99
CA ALA A 109 -2.78 -1.09 -16.60
C ALA A 109 -3.49 -2.02 -17.59
N ASP A 110 -3.03 -2.14 -18.83
CA ASP A 110 -3.59 -3.07 -19.82
C ASP A 110 -3.39 -4.55 -19.43
N ASN A 111 -2.50 -4.83 -18.47
CA ASN A 111 -2.30 -6.16 -17.88
C ASN A 111 -3.33 -6.51 -16.80
N VAL A 112 -4.18 -5.56 -16.35
CA VAL A 112 -5.19 -5.80 -15.32
C VAL A 112 -6.29 -6.69 -15.89
N ASP A 113 -6.33 -7.95 -15.46
CA ASP A 113 -7.30 -8.99 -15.85
C ASP A 113 -8.12 -9.51 -14.67
N TRP A 114 -7.94 -8.96 -13.48
CA TRP A 114 -8.72 -9.27 -12.28
C TRP A 114 -9.80 -8.24 -12.02
N GLU A 115 -10.81 -8.59 -11.22
CA GLU A 115 -11.95 -7.71 -10.94
C GLU A 115 -11.94 -7.16 -9.49
N ASN A 116 -11.52 -7.96 -8.53
CA ASN A 116 -11.71 -7.69 -7.11
C ASN A 116 -10.43 -7.93 -6.28
N PRO A 117 -10.39 -7.51 -4.99
CA PRO A 117 -9.21 -7.65 -4.14
C PRO A 117 -8.65 -9.06 -4.00
N LYS A 118 -9.50 -10.11 -4.05
CA LYS A 118 -9.02 -11.49 -3.96
C LYS A 118 -8.30 -11.91 -5.24
N ASP A 119 -8.88 -11.58 -6.38
CA ASP A 119 -8.29 -11.92 -7.68
C ASP A 119 -6.96 -11.21 -7.88
N TYR A 120 -6.83 -9.96 -7.41
CA TYR A 120 -5.56 -9.25 -7.40
C TYR A 120 -4.48 -9.94 -6.57
N LEU A 121 -4.79 -10.44 -5.37
CA LEU A 121 -3.81 -11.22 -4.59
C LEU A 121 -3.43 -12.51 -5.30
N ASN A 122 -4.39 -13.21 -5.90
CA ASN A 122 -4.12 -14.42 -6.68
C ASN A 122 -3.22 -14.11 -7.90
N HIS A 123 -3.43 -12.96 -8.56
CA HIS A 123 -2.57 -12.51 -9.65
C HIS A 123 -1.13 -12.26 -9.16
N LEU A 124 -0.94 -11.54 -8.06
CA LEU A 124 0.39 -11.30 -7.49
C LEU A 124 1.13 -12.61 -7.17
N ASP A 125 0.42 -13.66 -6.74
CA ASP A 125 1.01 -14.99 -6.48
C ASP A 125 1.53 -15.67 -7.75
N THR A 126 1.11 -15.24 -8.94
CA THR A 126 1.61 -15.76 -10.22
C THR A 126 2.87 -15.06 -10.69
N LEU A 127 3.18 -13.88 -10.17
CA LEU A 127 4.31 -13.07 -10.60
C LEU A 127 5.63 -13.60 -10.04
N LYS A 128 6.71 -13.43 -10.82
CA LYS A 128 8.08 -13.73 -10.36
C LYS A 128 8.64 -12.55 -9.59
N LEU A 129 8.11 -12.35 -8.39
CA LEU A 129 8.48 -11.24 -7.52
C LEU A 129 9.94 -11.34 -7.07
N GLY A 130 10.65 -10.20 -7.06
CA GLY A 130 11.98 -10.08 -6.46
C GLY A 130 11.89 -9.96 -4.94
N PRO A 131 11.33 -8.88 -4.39
CA PRO A 131 11.04 -8.75 -2.96
C PRO A 131 9.71 -9.41 -2.59
N ASN A 132 9.47 -9.62 -1.29
CA ASN A 132 8.12 -9.90 -0.81
C ASN A 132 7.25 -8.66 -0.98
N VAL A 133 6.00 -8.86 -1.38
CA VAL A 133 5.03 -7.78 -1.57
C VAL A 133 3.96 -7.83 -0.50
N VAL A 134 3.72 -6.71 0.15
CA VAL A 134 2.69 -6.51 1.18
C VAL A 134 1.69 -5.48 0.67
N VAL A 135 0.41 -5.81 0.70
CA VAL A 135 -0.63 -4.99 0.04
C VAL A 135 -1.52 -4.29 1.06
N LEU A 136 -1.71 -2.99 0.89
CA LEU A 136 -2.76 -2.21 1.55
C LEU A 136 -4.01 -2.15 0.65
N LEU A 137 -5.20 -2.01 1.26
CA LEU A 137 -6.40 -1.70 0.49
C LEU A 137 -6.43 -0.19 0.21
N PRO A 138 -6.48 0.26 -1.05
CA PRO A 138 -6.46 1.68 -1.38
C PRO A 138 -7.85 2.31 -1.21
N HIS A 139 -7.98 3.32 -0.37
CA HIS A 139 -9.28 3.93 -0.02
C HIS A 139 -9.94 4.66 -1.19
N SER A 140 -9.16 5.33 -2.05
CA SER A 140 -9.72 5.96 -3.26
C SER A 140 -10.42 4.93 -4.14
N MET A 141 -9.78 3.79 -4.37
CA MET A 141 -10.36 2.71 -5.18
C MET A 141 -11.56 2.08 -4.47
N LEU A 142 -11.53 1.94 -3.15
CA LEU A 142 -12.66 1.45 -2.36
C LEU A 142 -13.88 2.38 -2.45
N ARG A 143 -13.67 3.71 -2.43
CA ARG A 143 -14.73 4.69 -2.63
C ARG A 143 -15.34 4.60 -4.03
N ILE A 144 -14.50 4.49 -5.07
CA ILE A 144 -14.94 4.34 -6.46
C ILE A 144 -15.74 3.05 -6.63
N GLU A 145 -15.28 1.94 -6.06
CA GLU A 145 -15.96 0.64 -6.14
C GLU A 145 -17.37 0.68 -5.56
N VAL A 146 -17.58 1.44 -4.50
CA VAL A 146 -18.87 1.47 -3.81
C VAL A 146 -19.81 2.55 -4.32
N MET A 147 -19.27 3.71 -4.69
CA MET A 147 -20.02 4.92 -5.02
C MET A 147 -20.04 5.24 -6.52
N GLY A 148 -19.12 4.66 -7.30
CA GLY A 148 -18.78 5.13 -8.64
C GLY A 148 -17.83 6.33 -8.61
N PHE A 149 -17.16 6.58 -9.74
CA PHE A 149 -16.11 7.59 -9.81
C PHE A 149 -16.64 9.00 -9.53
N ASP A 150 -17.73 9.41 -10.20
CA ASP A 150 -18.31 10.74 -10.08
C ASP A 150 -18.76 11.06 -8.64
N ASP A 151 -19.50 10.14 -8.04
CA ASP A 151 -20.02 10.30 -6.69
C ASP A 151 -18.90 10.28 -5.64
N SER A 152 -17.86 9.51 -5.86
CA SER A 152 -16.71 9.39 -4.95
C SER A 152 -15.96 10.73 -4.74
N VAL A 153 -16.10 11.68 -5.67
CA VAL A 153 -15.44 13.00 -5.64
C VAL A 153 -16.45 14.17 -5.58
N THR A 154 -17.72 13.90 -5.27
CA THR A 154 -18.75 14.94 -5.23
C THR A 154 -19.59 14.94 -3.96
N ARG A 155 -19.75 13.79 -3.31
CA ARG A 155 -20.60 13.68 -2.12
C ARG A 155 -20.03 12.74 -1.05
N ASP A 156 -20.64 12.80 0.12
CA ASP A 156 -20.39 11.81 1.17
C ASP A 156 -21.06 10.47 0.84
N PRO A 157 -20.55 9.34 1.35
CA PRO A 157 -21.24 8.07 1.25
C PRO A 157 -22.51 8.05 2.11
N THR A 158 -23.54 7.40 1.62
CA THR A 158 -24.71 7.01 2.40
C THR A 158 -24.33 6.01 3.51
N ASP A 159 -25.25 5.74 4.44
CA ASP A 159 -24.99 4.72 5.48
C ASP A 159 -24.79 3.32 4.88
N ILE A 160 -25.54 2.99 3.84
CA ILE A 160 -25.45 1.71 3.14
C ILE A 160 -24.09 1.57 2.41
N GLU A 161 -23.66 2.61 1.70
CA GLU A 161 -22.37 2.63 1.02
C GLU A 161 -21.20 2.52 2.01
N LEU A 162 -21.29 3.23 3.13
CA LEU A 162 -20.26 3.17 4.16
C LEU A 162 -20.20 1.80 4.84
N GLU A 163 -21.32 1.15 5.04
CA GLU A 163 -21.37 -0.23 5.53
C GLU A 163 -20.75 -1.19 4.50
N LYS A 164 -21.06 -1.03 3.21
CA LYS A 164 -20.45 -1.80 2.13
C LYS A 164 -18.93 -1.63 2.10
N MET A 165 -18.40 -0.40 2.25
CA MET A 165 -16.97 -0.14 2.35
C MET A 165 -16.34 -0.88 3.56
N CYS A 166 -16.99 -0.84 4.72
CA CYS A 166 -16.52 -1.54 5.92
C CYS A 166 -16.48 -3.06 5.70
N ASN A 167 -17.48 -3.63 5.04
CA ASN A 167 -17.55 -5.06 4.76
C ASN A 167 -16.47 -5.50 3.76
N ILE A 168 -16.24 -4.73 2.69
CA ILE A 168 -15.16 -4.98 1.73
C ILE A 168 -13.80 -4.92 2.43
N LEU A 169 -13.55 -3.87 3.24
CA LEU A 169 -12.31 -3.76 4.02
C LEU A 169 -12.13 -4.96 4.96
N GLN A 170 -13.17 -5.33 5.71
CA GLN A 170 -13.09 -6.46 6.63
C GLN A 170 -12.80 -7.78 5.89
N HIS A 171 -13.42 -8.00 4.74
CA HIS A 171 -13.16 -9.16 3.89
C HIS A 171 -11.72 -9.15 3.38
N SER A 172 -11.26 -8.03 2.82
CA SER A 172 -9.89 -7.88 2.30
C SER A 172 -8.83 -8.16 3.36
N LEU A 173 -9.03 -7.67 4.60
CA LEU A 173 -8.15 -8.00 5.73
C LEU A 173 -8.16 -9.50 6.06
N GLY A 174 -9.28 -10.18 5.83
CA GLY A 174 -9.42 -11.63 6.05
C GLY A 174 -8.68 -12.49 5.02
N ILE A 175 -8.42 -11.96 3.83
CA ILE A 175 -7.78 -12.69 2.72
C ILE A 175 -6.31 -12.34 2.50
N GLY A 176 -5.73 -11.40 3.27
CA GLY A 176 -4.28 -11.12 3.21
C GLY A 176 -3.86 -9.66 3.12
N TYR A 177 -4.77 -8.72 2.90
CA TYR A 177 -4.44 -7.30 3.01
C TYR A 177 -4.05 -6.94 4.44
N VAL A 178 -3.02 -6.12 4.61
CA VAL A 178 -2.51 -5.80 5.96
C VAL A 178 -3.12 -4.54 6.56
N GLY A 179 -3.85 -3.76 5.77
CA GLY A 179 -4.42 -2.50 6.23
C GLY A 179 -5.15 -1.72 5.14
N LEU A 180 -5.38 -0.45 5.42
CA LEU A 180 -5.99 0.53 4.53
C LEU A 180 -5.02 1.70 4.33
N SER A 181 -4.92 2.23 3.12
CA SER A 181 -4.20 3.46 2.83
C SER A 181 -5.14 4.61 2.55
N THR A 182 -4.85 5.78 3.10
CA THR A 182 -5.53 7.05 2.85
C THR A 182 -4.54 8.15 2.53
N ASP A 183 -5.00 9.20 1.85
CA ASP A 183 -4.19 10.36 1.54
C ASP A 183 -4.96 11.67 1.78
N ALA A 184 -4.26 12.68 2.29
CA ALA A 184 -4.79 14.02 2.52
C ALA A 184 -3.83 15.13 2.05
N LEU A 185 -2.90 14.82 1.16
CA LEU A 185 -1.98 15.80 0.60
C LEU A 185 -2.71 16.69 -0.44
N PRO A 186 -2.75 18.01 -0.27
CA PRO A 186 -3.65 18.90 -1.02
C PRO A 186 -3.29 19.07 -2.49
N PHE A 187 -2.17 18.51 -2.95
CA PHE A 187 -1.69 18.58 -4.33
C PHE A 187 -1.92 17.29 -5.14
N HIS A 188 -2.56 16.28 -4.57
CA HIS A 188 -2.90 15.04 -5.27
C HIS A 188 -4.21 15.17 -6.03
N TYR A 189 -4.11 15.64 -7.29
CA TYR A 189 -5.24 15.87 -8.18
C TYR A 189 -5.44 14.73 -9.17
N LEU A 190 -6.68 14.57 -9.62
CA LEU A 190 -7.04 13.66 -10.71
C LEU A 190 -6.54 14.18 -12.06
N ALA A 191 -6.33 13.26 -13.00
CA ALA A 191 -5.80 13.58 -14.33
C ALA A 191 -6.85 13.51 -15.46
N ALA A 192 -8.06 12.99 -15.19
CA ALA A 192 -9.10 12.80 -16.20
C ALA A 192 -10.19 13.87 -16.10
N HIS A 193 -10.73 14.29 -17.26
CA HIS A 193 -11.96 15.07 -17.32
C HIS A 193 -13.18 14.20 -16.98
N PRO A 194 -14.22 14.76 -16.35
CA PRO A 194 -14.39 16.19 -15.96
C PRO A 194 -13.74 16.56 -14.61
N HIS A 195 -13.00 15.66 -13.95
CA HIS A 195 -12.57 15.80 -12.56
C HIS A 195 -11.14 16.30 -12.37
N CYS A 196 -10.46 16.79 -13.41
CA CYS A 196 -9.05 17.21 -13.35
C CYS A 196 -8.77 18.38 -12.37
N GLU A 197 -9.78 19.11 -11.93
CA GLU A 197 -9.70 20.16 -10.88
C GLU A 197 -9.98 19.62 -9.47
N LYS A 198 -10.30 18.34 -9.33
CA LYS A 198 -10.58 17.70 -8.04
C LYS A 198 -9.39 16.88 -7.58
N THR A 199 -9.24 16.75 -6.28
CA THR A 199 -8.29 15.84 -5.66
C THR A 199 -8.80 14.39 -5.72
N ILE A 200 -7.93 13.44 -5.39
CA ILE A 200 -8.27 12.01 -5.42
C ILE A 200 -9.39 11.66 -4.40
N PRO A 201 -10.16 10.59 -4.65
CA PRO A 201 -11.40 10.30 -3.90
C PRO A 201 -11.27 10.24 -2.38
N THR A 202 -10.16 9.73 -1.86
CA THR A 202 -9.92 9.61 -0.42
C THR A 202 -9.99 10.95 0.31
N GLN A 203 -9.67 12.06 -0.35
CA GLN A 203 -9.67 13.40 0.26
C GLN A 203 -11.07 13.98 0.45
N PHE A 204 -12.09 13.38 -0.15
CA PHE A 204 -13.50 13.71 0.11
C PHE A 204 -14.07 12.99 1.33
N ALA A 205 -13.29 12.08 1.94
CA ALA A 205 -13.72 11.36 3.12
C ALA A 205 -13.75 12.27 4.36
N LYS A 206 -14.92 12.37 4.98
CA LYS A 206 -15.08 13.08 6.25
C LYS A 206 -14.70 12.20 7.44
N TYR A 207 -14.50 12.84 8.59
CA TYR A 207 -14.17 12.18 9.85
C TYR A 207 -15.07 10.98 10.18
N ARG A 208 -16.39 11.05 9.87
CA ARG A 208 -17.35 9.96 10.09
C ARG A 208 -16.94 8.67 9.35
N GLU A 209 -16.55 8.82 8.10
CA GLU A 209 -16.11 7.70 7.25
C GLU A 209 -14.79 7.11 7.77
N LEU A 210 -13.78 7.95 7.97
CA LEU A 210 -12.49 7.53 8.52
C LEU A 210 -12.64 6.85 9.89
N LYS A 211 -13.53 7.35 10.76
CA LYS A 211 -13.81 6.76 12.08
C LYS A 211 -14.38 5.35 11.97
N LYS A 212 -15.28 5.09 11.02
CA LYS A 212 -15.84 3.73 10.82
C LYS A 212 -14.79 2.77 10.24
N LEU A 213 -14.05 3.19 9.22
CA LEU A 213 -13.01 2.36 8.60
C LEU A 213 -11.86 2.07 9.57
N THR A 214 -11.38 3.08 10.30
CA THR A 214 -10.33 2.88 11.31
C THR A 214 -10.79 2.01 12.48
N LYS A 215 -12.10 1.98 12.80
CA LYS A 215 -12.63 1.00 13.76
C LYS A 215 -12.45 -0.42 13.24
N VAL A 216 -12.76 -0.71 11.98
CA VAL A 216 -12.54 -2.03 11.37
C VAL A 216 -11.06 -2.43 11.46
N LEU A 217 -10.14 -1.52 11.11
CA LEU A 217 -8.69 -1.76 11.21
C LEU A 217 -8.27 -2.09 12.66
N ARG A 218 -8.78 -1.36 13.62
CA ARG A 218 -8.47 -1.54 15.04
C ARG A 218 -8.97 -2.89 15.55
N ASP A 219 -10.20 -3.26 15.21
CA ASP A 219 -10.81 -4.53 15.59
C ASP A 219 -10.04 -5.72 15.00
N LYS A 220 -9.51 -5.57 13.78
CA LYS A 220 -8.70 -6.59 13.08
C LYS A 220 -7.20 -6.49 13.38
N ASN A 221 -6.75 -5.56 14.22
CA ASN A 221 -5.33 -5.33 14.51
C ASN A 221 -4.49 -5.02 13.25
N ALA A 222 -5.11 -4.41 12.26
CA ALA A 222 -4.54 -4.03 10.97
C ALA A 222 -3.89 -2.65 11.00
N VAL A 223 -3.21 -2.27 9.92
CA VAL A 223 -2.46 -1.02 9.79
C VAL A 223 -3.30 0.04 9.07
N TRP A 224 -3.19 1.27 9.51
CA TRP A 224 -3.63 2.45 8.77
C TRP A 224 -2.42 3.21 8.24
N GLN A 225 -2.27 3.28 6.93
CA GLN A 225 -1.32 4.21 6.30
C GLN A 225 -2.04 5.52 6.02
N ALA A 226 -1.50 6.62 6.49
CA ALA A 226 -2.09 7.94 6.36
C ALA A 226 -1.06 8.99 5.98
N THR A 227 -1.51 9.99 5.22
CA THR A 227 -0.85 11.28 5.12
C THR A 227 -1.75 12.29 5.84
N PRO A 228 -1.24 13.09 6.78
CA PRO A 228 -2.07 14.07 7.47
C PRO A 228 -2.41 15.25 6.54
N PRO A 229 -3.57 15.89 6.72
CA PRO A 229 -3.85 17.15 6.02
C PRO A 229 -2.86 18.22 6.49
N LYS A 230 -2.22 18.93 5.55
CA LYS A 230 -1.21 19.94 5.85
C LYS A 230 -1.77 21.36 5.95
N ASP A 231 -2.99 21.56 5.48
CA ASP A 231 -3.68 22.84 5.39
C ASP A 231 -4.52 23.16 6.63
N SER A 232 -4.72 22.23 7.55
CA SER A 232 -5.55 22.38 8.75
C SER A 232 -4.96 21.66 9.96
N VAL A 233 -4.46 22.41 10.92
CA VAL A 233 -3.99 21.87 12.22
C VAL A 233 -5.11 21.14 12.97
N ILE A 234 -6.34 21.64 12.88
CA ILE A 234 -7.51 21.04 13.54
C ILE A 234 -7.82 19.67 12.95
N ASP A 235 -7.79 19.54 11.62
CA ASP A 235 -8.09 18.27 10.96
C ASP A 235 -6.93 17.29 11.10
N THR A 236 -5.71 17.76 11.15
CA THR A 236 -4.54 16.97 11.52
C THR A 236 -4.70 16.39 12.92
N LEU A 237 -5.04 17.21 13.92
CA LEU A 237 -5.28 16.74 15.29
C LEU A 237 -6.44 15.75 15.37
N LYS A 238 -7.57 16.02 14.69
CA LYS A 238 -8.70 15.06 14.61
C LYS A 238 -8.27 13.74 14.00
N THR A 239 -7.47 13.76 12.94
CA THR A 239 -6.94 12.57 12.28
C THR A 239 -6.07 11.77 13.26
N PHE A 240 -5.16 12.41 13.98
CA PHE A 240 -4.35 11.74 15.01
C PHE A 240 -5.17 11.20 16.18
N LEU A 241 -6.29 11.82 16.55
CA LEU A 241 -7.18 11.28 17.57
C LEU A 241 -7.77 9.93 17.19
N LEU A 242 -7.92 9.63 15.89
CA LEU A 242 -8.33 8.30 15.43
C LEU A 242 -7.33 7.19 15.80
N THR A 243 -6.07 7.51 16.08
CA THR A 243 -5.05 6.52 16.47
C THR A 243 -5.05 6.24 17.98
N SER A 244 -5.68 7.09 18.77
CA SER A 244 -5.56 7.15 20.22
C SER A 244 -6.26 5.99 20.95
N ALA A 245 -5.48 5.25 21.75
CA ALA A 245 -6.04 4.25 22.66
C ALA A 245 -6.96 4.85 23.73
N ARG A 246 -6.66 6.08 24.21
CA ARG A 246 -7.47 6.77 25.22
C ARG A 246 -8.88 7.09 24.70
N VAL A 247 -8.99 7.44 23.41
CA VAL A 247 -10.28 7.81 22.79
C VAL A 247 -11.07 6.57 22.33
N HIS A 248 -10.36 5.52 21.90
CA HIS A 248 -10.97 4.37 21.22
C HIS A 248 -10.77 3.02 21.92
N GLY A 249 -10.22 3.00 23.14
CA GLY A 249 -9.97 1.80 23.93
C GLY A 249 -8.74 0.99 23.51
N LYS A 250 -8.37 0.98 22.22
CA LYS A 250 -7.20 0.31 21.65
C LYS A 250 -6.49 1.24 20.68
N ALA A 251 -5.15 1.26 20.70
CA ALA A 251 -4.36 2.01 19.73
C ALA A 251 -4.53 1.42 18.33
N LEU A 252 -4.46 2.28 17.31
CA LEU A 252 -4.41 1.89 15.91
C LEU A 252 -2.96 1.89 15.44
N LYS A 253 -2.50 0.79 14.86
CA LYS A 253 -1.20 0.75 14.18
C LYS A 253 -1.25 1.69 12.98
N THR A 254 -0.33 2.63 12.92
CA THR A 254 -0.35 3.67 11.90
C THR A 254 1.03 3.92 11.34
N THR A 255 1.14 3.98 10.01
CA THR A 255 2.30 4.55 9.31
C THR A 255 1.92 5.92 8.78
N VAL A 256 2.78 6.90 8.94
CA VAL A 256 2.51 8.29 8.55
C VAL A 256 3.63 8.79 7.67
N VAL A 257 3.27 9.34 6.51
CA VAL A 257 4.20 9.97 5.57
C VAL A 257 3.97 11.48 5.60
N SER A 258 5.06 12.23 5.47
CA SER A 258 5.00 13.71 5.48
C SER A 258 4.36 14.30 6.75
N ALA A 259 4.59 13.68 7.90
CA ALA A 259 4.04 14.14 9.19
C ALA A 259 4.68 15.44 9.69
N LEU A 260 5.89 15.71 9.25
CA LEU A 260 6.68 16.90 9.59
C LEU A 260 7.12 17.59 8.31
N ASP A 261 7.11 18.91 8.33
CA ASP A 261 7.70 19.75 7.28
C ASP A 261 9.16 20.06 7.61
#